data_d9bb52192dfaef2d6a8932118ba35f94
#
_entry.id   d9bb52192dfaef2d6a8932118ba35f94
#
_cell.length_a   1.000
_cell.length_b   1.000
_cell.length_c   1.000
_cell.angle_alpha   90.00
_cell.angle_beta   90.00
_cell.angle_gamma   90.00
#
_symmetry.space_group_name_H-M   'P 1'
#
loop_
_entity.id
_entity.type
_entity.pdbx_description
1 polymer ?
#
loop_
_entity_poly.entity_id
_entity_poly.type
_entity_poly.pdbx_seq_one_letter_code
_entity_poly.pdbx_strand_id
1 'polypeptide(L)'
;MYKRQENGITLLGDTLKFVAGPQTDYFRSPDGSVVNNSAVIFTEVDNTKPFTFTAKVQPEFTETGTYSAGVIYAYENDTHCQKLCFEQDEYGDHRVVSVRTLGTSDDNNHQAITAPYVYMRLSSDGTTLGSYFSEDGKIWRMARLYKNDFPEKLLIGISSQSPKDNEHTCLFTEVSLTDKPVADFRKGNIAE
;
A
#
# COMPACT_ATOMS: atom_id res chain seq x y z
N MET A 1 -14.58 -5.64 6.23
CA MET A 1 -15.36 -6.23 5.09
C MET A 1 -14.37 -6.89 4.15
N TYR A 2 -14.51 -8.20 3.92
CA TYR A 2 -13.63 -8.95 3.01
C TYR A 2 -14.08 -8.78 1.56
N LYS A 3 -13.22 -8.32 0.65
CA LYS A 3 -13.41 -8.54 -0.78
C LYS A 3 -12.52 -9.71 -1.23
N ARG A 4 -13.16 -10.87 -1.41
CA ARG A 4 -12.78 -12.09 -2.12
C ARG A 4 -11.31 -12.53 -2.08
N GLN A 5 -10.99 -13.53 -1.30
CA GLN A 5 -10.53 -14.91 -1.61
C GLN A 5 -10.30 -15.68 -0.31
N GLU A 6 -10.71 -16.93 -0.26
CA GLU A 6 -10.86 -17.70 0.98
C GLU A 6 -9.55 -18.25 1.57
N ASN A 7 -8.38 -18.05 0.97
CA ASN A 7 -7.18 -18.81 1.34
C ASN A 7 -5.89 -17.98 1.40
N GLY A 8 -5.84 -16.88 2.10
CA GLY A 8 -4.58 -16.15 2.02
C GLY A 8 -4.20 -15.35 3.24
N ILE A 9 -5.02 -15.31 4.29
CA ILE A 9 -4.76 -14.42 5.42
C ILE A 9 -4.69 -15.21 6.71
N THR A 10 -3.56 -15.12 7.40
CA THR A 10 -3.31 -15.81 8.67
C THR A 10 -2.69 -14.84 9.66
N LEU A 11 -3.24 -14.76 10.87
CA LEU A 11 -2.64 -14.04 11.99
C LEU A 11 -1.71 -14.99 12.77
N LEU A 12 -0.44 -14.64 12.84
CA LEU A 12 0.63 -15.37 13.53
C LEU A 12 1.20 -14.48 14.63
N GLY A 13 0.61 -14.51 15.83
CA GLY A 13 0.93 -13.54 16.87
C GLY A 13 0.60 -12.12 16.39
N ASP A 14 1.60 -11.23 16.39
CA ASP A 14 1.46 -9.85 15.91
C ASP A 14 1.78 -9.69 14.41
N THR A 15 2.02 -10.79 13.70
CA THR A 15 2.32 -10.82 12.27
C THR A 15 1.10 -11.25 11.48
N LEU A 16 0.70 -10.45 10.50
CA LEU A 16 -0.32 -10.84 9.54
C LEU A 16 0.38 -11.34 8.27
N LYS A 17 0.24 -12.64 7.99
CA LYS A 17 0.67 -13.26 6.74
C LYS A 17 -0.42 -13.14 5.71
N PHE A 18 -0.11 -12.58 4.56
CA PHE A 18 -1.02 -12.42 3.43
C PHE A 18 -0.46 -13.17 2.20
N VAL A 19 -1.21 -14.12 1.66
CA VAL A 19 -0.85 -14.87 0.43
C VAL A 19 -1.80 -14.43 -0.69
N ALA A 20 -1.25 -13.82 -1.73
CA ALA A 20 -1.98 -13.48 -2.94
C ALA A 20 -1.96 -14.66 -3.91
N GLY A 21 -3.09 -14.96 -4.53
CA GLY A 21 -3.16 -15.93 -5.62
C GLY A 21 -2.58 -15.37 -6.93
N PRO A 22 -2.48 -16.23 -7.97
CA PRO A 22 -1.90 -15.84 -9.26
C PRO A 22 -2.73 -14.78 -9.98
N GLN A 23 -2.06 -13.96 -10.76
CA GLN A 23 -2.66 -12.92 -11.61
C GLN A 23 -3.55 -11.94 -10.86
N THR A 24 -3.13 -11.55 -9.66
CA THR A 24 -3.86 -10.62 -8.80
C THR A 24 -3.22 -9.25 -8.82
N ASP A 25 -4.03 -8.21 -8.99
CA ASP A 25 -3.63 -6.80 -8.94
C ASP A 25 -4.86 -5.88 -8.74
N TYR A 26 -4.59 -4.60 -8.51
CA TYR A 26 -5.49 -3.46 -8.69
C TYR A 26 -4.78 -2.43 -9.56
N PHE A 27 -5.04 -2.48 -10.87
CA PHE A 27 -4.43 -1.56 -11.82
C PHE A 27 -5.36 -1.28 -13.00
N ARG A 28 -5.44 -0.03 -13.41
CA ARG A 28 -6.21 0.44 -14.58
C ARG A 28 -5.23 1.07 -15.55
N SER A 29 -4.72 0.26 -16.46
CA SER A 29 -3.69 0.68 -17.42
C SER A 29 -4.17 1.82 -18.33
N PRO A 30 -3.27 2.71 -18.75
CA PRO A 30 -3.57 3.74 -19.75
C PRO A 30 -4.06 3.18 -21.10
N ASP A 31 -3.76 1.93 -21.43
CA ASP A 31 -4.26 1.25 -22.64
C ASP A 31 -5.70 0.75 -22.52
N GLY A 32 -6.34 0.94 -21.36
CA GLY A 32 -7.70 0.53 -21.07
C GLY A 32 -7.85 -0.86 -20.44
N SER A 33 -6.77 -1.63 -20.31
CA SER A 33 -6.82 -2.90 -19.59
C SER A 33 -7.01 -2.68 -18.08
N VAL A 34 -7.76 -3.58 -17.42
CA VAL A 34 -8.12 -3.46 -16.01
C VAL A 34 -7.92 -4.80 -15.30
N VAL A 35 -7.20 -4.76 -14.19
CA VAL A 35 -7.14 -5.83 -13.19
C VAL A 35 -7.62 -5.24 -11.86
N ASN A 36 -8.55 -5.91 -11.17
CA ASN A 36 -9.14 -5.44 -9.90
C ASN A 36 -9.57 -6.60 -9.00
N ASN A 37 -8.72 -7.59 -8.88
CA ASN A 37 -9.06 -8.89 -8.28
C ASN A 37 -8.22 -9.27 -7.06
N SER A 38 -7.29 -8.42 -6.57
CA SER A 38 -6.57 -8.68 -5.34
C SER A 38 -7.51 -8.69 -4.13
N ALA A 39 -7.27 -9.62 -3.20
CA ALA A 39 -7.90 -9.57 -1.89
C ALA A 39 -7.30 -8.43 -1.07
N VAL A 40 -8.13 -7.68 -0.35
CA VAL A 40 -7.68 -6.58 0.53
C VAL A 40 -8.42 -6.65 1.86
N ILE A 41 -7.69 -6.46 2.95
CA ILE A 41 -8.29 -6.22 4.28
C ILE A 41 -8.41 -4.72 4.45
N PHE A 42 -9.64 -4.26 4.69
CA PHE A 42 -9.94 -2.85 4.92
C PHE A 42 -10.48 -2.58 6.32
N THR A 43 -10.13 -1.41 6.85
CA THR A 43 -10.85 -0.72 7.92
C THR A 43 -11.38 0.60 7.40
N GLU A 44 -12.56 1.03 7.89
CA GLU A 44 -13.14 2.33 7.55
C GLU A 44 -12.60 3.40 8.50
N VAL A 45 -12.24 4.55 7.97
CA VAL A 45 -11.88 5.75 8.73
C VAL A 45 -12.82 6.92 8.37
N ASP A 46 -13.04 7.80 9.34
CA ASP A 46 -13.68 9.11 9.12
C ASP A 46 -12.62 10.05 8.51
N ASN A 47 -12.65 10.19 7.18
CA ASN A 47 -11.67 10.97 6.42
C ASN A 47 -11.82 12.49 6.60
N THR A 48 -12.85 12.96 7.33
CA THR A 48 -12.96 14.36 7.75
C THR A 48 -12.05 14.68 8.92
N LYS A 49 -11.49 13.65 9.56
CA LYS A 49 -10.57 13.74 10.69
C LYS A 49 -9.17 13.31 10.31
N PRO A 50 -8.16 13.78 11.05
CA PRO A 50 -6.80 13.34 10.85
C PRO A 50 -6.64 11.83 11.11
N PHE A 51 -5.76 11.19 10.34
CA PHE A 51 -5.29 9.85 10.64
C PHE A 51 -3.86 9.62 10.14
N THR A 52 -3.19 8.64 10.74
CA THR A 52 -1.95 8.07 10.19
C THR A 52 -2.03 6.55 10.30
N PHE A 53 -1.91 5.88 9.17
CA PHE A 53 -1.79 4.44 9.04
C PHE A 53 -0.35 4.07 8.72
N THR A 54 0.24 3.15 9.46
CA THR A 54 1.63 2.69 9.26
C THR A 54 1.67 1.17 9.32
N ALA A 55 2.48 0.56 8.47
CA ALA A 55 2.77 -0.86 8.49
C ALA A 55 4.22 -1.11 8.10
N LYS A 56 4.87 -2.08 8.74
CA LYS A 56 6.11 -2.68 8.24
C LYS A 56 5.74 -3.80 7.30
N VAL A 57 6.23 -3.74 6.09
CA VAL A 57 5.84 -4.58 4.96
C VAL A 57 7.04 -5.37 4.49
N GLN A 58 6.92 -6.70 4.49
CA GLN A 58 7.98 -7.64 4.14
C GLN A 58 7.47 -8.67 3.14
N PRO A 59 7.56 -8.38 1.84
CA PRO A 59 7.27 -9.37 0.79
C PRO A 59 8.32 -10.48 0.77
N GLU A 60 7.89 -11.69 0.42
CA GLU A 60 8.79 -12.82 0.13
C GLU A 60 9.05 -12.84 -1.38
N PHE A 61 9.97 -12.00 -1.86
CA PHE A 61 10.28 -11.88 -3.27
C PHE A 61 10.91 -13.17 -3.83
N THR A 62 10.60 -13.46 -5.09
CA THR A 62 11.09 -14.62 -5.85
C THR A 62 11.81 -14.13 -7.11
N GLU A 63 12.60 -14.99 -7.76
CA GLU A 63 13.29 -14.63 -9.01
C GLU A 63 12.34 -14.29 -10.18
N THR A 64 11.09 -14.78 -10.12
CA THR A 64 10.09 -14.64 -11.19
C THR A 64 8.94 -13.69 -10.84
N GLY A 65 8.96 -13.13 -9.64
CA GLY A 65 7.83 -12.38 -9.06
C GLY A 65 7.69 -10.94 -9.54
N THR A 66 7.86 -10.66 -10.84
CA THR A 66 7.71 -9.33 -11.41
C THR A 66 6.36 -8.70 -11.01
N TYR A 67 6.41 -7.49 -10.44
CA TYR A 67 5.28 -6.71 -9.90
C TYR A 67 4.60 -7.33 -8.67
N SER A 68 5.16 -8.43 -8.12
CA SER A 68 4.70 -8.96 -6.84
C SER A 68 5.04 -7.99 -5.71
N ALA A 69 4.08 -7.73 -4.84
CA ALA A 69 4.20 -6.66 -3.84
C ALA A 69 3.39 -6.91 -2.57
N GLY A 70 3.89 -6.34 -1.47
CA GLY A 70 3.09 -5.99 -0.31
C GLY A 70 2.58 -4.55 -0.45
N VAL A 71 1.31 -4.30 -0.13
CA VAL A 71 0.61 -3.06 -0.48
C VAL A 71 -0.16 -2.49 0.69
N ILE A 72 -0.13 -1.16 0.85
CA ILE A 72 -1.10 -0.42 1.68
C ILE A 72 -1.98 0.46 0.78
N TYR A 73 -3.25 0.65 1.19
CA TYR A 73 -4.28 1.32 0.40
C TYR A 73 -4.94 2.48 1.12
N ALA A 74 -5.27 3.55 0.33
CA ALA A 74 -6.41 4.41 0.54
C ALA A 74 -7.40 4.14 -0.60
N TYR A 75 -8.64 3.72 -0.29
CA TYR A 75 -9.54 3.15 -1.28
C TYR A 75 -10.98 3.64 -1.09
N GLU A 76 -11.54 4.24 -2.11
CA GLU A 76 -12.96 4.51 -2.25
C GLU A 76 -13.62 3.42 -3.12
N ASN A 77 -13.08 3.23 -4.33
CA ASN A 77 -13.56 2.27 -5.32
C ASN A 77 -12.45 1.95 -6.35
N ASP A 78 -12.75 1.07 -7.31
CA ASP A 78 -11.78 0.61 -8.31
C ASP A 78 -11.30 1.71 -9.29
N THR A 79 -11.96 2.86 -9.32
CA THR A 79 -11.57 4.01 -10.16
C THR A 79 -11.01 5.17 -9.36
N HIS A 80 -11.06 5.10 -8.03
CA HIS A 80 -10.51 6.12 -7.15
C HIS A 80 -9.86 5.47 -5.93
N CYS A 81 -8.56 5.28 -6.02
CA CYS A 81 -7.75 4.72 -4.93
C CYS A 81 -6.29 5.17 -5.05
N GLN A 82 -5.55 4.96 -3.98
CA GLN A 82 -4.09 4.98 -3.98
C GLN A 82 -3.57 3.71 -3.36
N LYS A 83 -2.58 3.12 -3.98
CA LYS A 83 -1.74 2.09 -3.36
C LYS A 83 -0.31 2.59 -3.22
N LEU A 84 0.35 2.16 -2.15
CA LEU A 84 1.79 2.25 -1.96
C LEU A 84 2.29 0.83 -1.82
N CYS A 85 3.21 0.44 -2.69
CA CYS A 85 3.71 -0.92 -2.83
C CYS A 85 5.17 -1.01 -2.40
N PHE A 86 5.56 -2.13 -1.80
CA PHE A 86 6.93 -2.59 -1.82
C PHE A 86 6.98 -3.76 -2.79
N GLU A 87 7.61 -3.57 -3.93
CA GLU A 87 7.41 -4.31 -5.16
C GLU A 87 8.72 -4.73 -5.80
N GLN A 88 8.73 -5.89 -6.47
CA GLN A 88 9.80 -6.28 -7.38
C GLN A 88 9.47 -5.79 -8.79
N ASP A 89 10.35 -4.98 -9.38
CA ASP A 89 10.15 -4.43 -10.71
C ASP A 89 10.54 -5.40 -11.84
N GLU A 90 10.45 -4.92 -13.08
CA GLU A 90 10.77 -5.69 -14.29
C GLU A 90 12.25 -6.06 -14.45
N TYR A 91 13.13 -5.45 -13.67
CA TYR A 91 14.57 -5.73 -13.64
C TYR A 91 14.97 -6.62 -12.46
N GLY A 92 14.02 -6.96 -11.58
CA GLY A 92 14.26 -7.72 -10.35
C GLY A 92 14.70 -6.86 -9.18
N ASP A 93 14.71 -5.52 -9.32
CA ASP A 93 14.98 -4.61 -8.22
C ASP A 93 13.75 -4.50 -7.30
N HIS A 94 13.99 -4.50 -5.99
CA HIS A 94 12.95 -4.24 -5.00
C HIS A 94 12.84 -2.74 -4.76
N ARG A 95 11.67 -2.16 -4.95
CA ARG A 95 11.46 -0.72 -4.79
C ARG A 95 10.11 -0.35 -4.22
N VAL A 96 10.02 0.86 -3.71
CA VAL A 96 8.72 1.45 -3.41
C VAL A 96 8.11 1.98 -4.69
N VAL A 97 6.83 1.64 -4.91
CA VAL A 97 6.03 2.11 -6.04
C VAL A 97 4.76 2.76 -5.50
N SER A 98 4.43 3.95 -5.99
CA SER A 98 3.17 4.60 -5.64
C SER A 98 2.26 4.67 -6.85
N VAL A 99 1.04 4.16 -6.73
CA VAL A 99 0.04 4.18 -7.80
C VAL A 99 -1.18 4.95 -7.31
N ARG A 100 -1.52 6.02 -8.02
CA ARG A 100 -2.79 6.72 -7.79
C ARG A 100 -3.71 6.47 -8.96
N THR A 101 -4.88 5.91 -8.69
CA THR A 101 -5.92 5.70 -9.69
C THR A 101 -6.98 6.78 -9.54
N LEU A 102 -7.18 7.56 -10.60
CA LEU A 102 -8.28 8.49 -10.77
C LEU A 102 -8.86 8.28 -12.18
N GLY A 103 -9.74 7.29 -12.31
CA GLY A 103 -10.15 6.72 -13.59
C GLY A 103 -9.09 5.82 -14.21
N THR A 104 -7.85 6.28 -14.33
CA THR A 104 -6.67 5.56 -14.81
C THR A 104 -5.58 5.58 -13.75
N SER A 105 -4.77 4.53 -13.67
CA SER A 105 -3.63 4.46 -12.76
C SER A 105 -2.46 5.32 -13.24
N ASP A 106 -1.93 6.11 -12.32
CA ASP A 106 -0.75 6.96 -12.45
C ASP A 106 0.34 6.35 -11.57
N ASP A 107 1.29 5.71 -12.22
CA ASP A 107 2.31 4.88 -11.61
C ASP A 107 3.65 5.62 -11.48
N ASN A 108 4.35 5.44 -10.35
CA ASN A 108 5.64 6.08 -10.12
C ASN A 108 6.57 5.19 -9.30
N ASN A 109 7.69 4.81 -9.92
CA ASN A 109 8.77 4.05 -9.28
C ASN A 109 9.67 4.98 -8.47
N HIS A 110 9.81 4.68 -7.17
CA HIS A 110 10.74 5.37 -6.27
C HIS A 110 12.07 4.63 -6.19
N GLN A 111 12.88 4.97 -5.19
CA GLN A 111 14.20 4.36 -5.02
C GLN A 111 14.13 2.85 -4.79
N ALA A 112 15.19 2.15 -5.22
CA ALA A 112 15.40 0.77 -4.85
C ALA A 112 15.72 0.63 -3.35
N ILE A 113 15.26 -0.47 -2.76
CA ILE A 113 15.40 -0.82 -1.33
C ILE A 113 16.18 -2.13 -1.27
N THR A 114 17.26 -2.17 -0.51
CA THR A 114 18.06 -3.38 -0.33
C THR A 114 17.63 -4.21 0.89
N ALA A 115 16.92 -3.58 1.83
CA ALA A 115 16.37 -4.28 2.99
C ALA A 115 15.23 -5.22 2.57
N PRO A 116 15.03 -6.36 3.27
CA PRO A 116 13.94 -7.28 2.95
C PRO A 116 12.56 -6.75 3.34
N TYR A 117 12.49 -5.58 3.94
CA TYR A 117 11.26 -4.91 4.38
C TYR A 117 11.36 -3.39 4.19
N VAL A 118 10.21 -2.76 4.23
CA VAL A 118 10.09 -1.29 4.28
C VAL A 118 8.92 -0.92 5.20
N TYR A 119 9.04 0.19 5.91
CA TYR A 119 7.91 0.81 6.57
C TYR A 119 7.17 1.69 5.56
N MET A 120 5.86 1.54 5.49
CA MET A 120 5.00 2.34 4.64
C MET A 120 3.95 3.08 5.47
N ARG A 121 3.59 4.29 5.04
CA ARG A 121 2.69 5.17 5.78
C ARG A 121 1.75 5.93 4.84
N LEU A 122 0.49 6.03 5.25
CA LEU A 122 -0.50 6.98 4.73
C LEU A 122 -0.91 7.90 5.85
N SER A 123 -0.99 9.21 5.58
CA SER A 123 -1.43 10.18 6.57
C SER A 123 -2.28 11.26 5.95
N SER A 124 -3.33 11.66 6.66
CA SER A 124 -4.24 12.73 6.26
C SER A 124 -4.54 13.66 7.44
N ASP A 125 -4.72 14.96 7.13
CA ASP A 125 -5.28 15.96 8.05
C ASP A 125 -6.76 16.31 7.69
N GLY A 126 -7.38 15.53 6.80
CA GLY A 126 -8.71 15.78 6.23
C GLY A 126 -8.68 16.59 4.93
N THR A 127 -7.62 17.35 4.66
CA THR A 127 -7.47 18.18 3.45
C THR A 127 -6.33 17.76 2.56
N THR A 128 -5.28 17.22 3.15
CA THR A 128 -4.06 16.75 2.49
C THR A 128 -3.89 15.26 2.76
N LEU A 129 -3.52 14.48 1.76
CA LEU A 129 -3.10 13.10 1.93
C LEU A 129 -1.67 12.94 1.46
N GLY A 130 -0.84 12.35 2.33
CA GLY A 130 0.55 12.01 2.05
C GLY A 130 0.80 10.52 2.18
N SER A 131 1.67 9.99 1.32
CA SER A 131 2.22 8.64 1.45
C SER A 131 3.73 8.69 1.56
N TYR A 132 4.27 7.81 2.41
CA TYR A 132 5.67 7.84 2.80
C TYR A 132 6.21 6.42 2.96
N PHE A 133 7.52 6.29 2.85
CA PHE A 133 8.24 5.06 3.16
C PHE A 133 9.49 5.36 3.98
N SER A 134 9.99 4.34 4.67
CA SER A 134 11.19 4.41 5.50
C SER A 134 11.85 3.03 5.58
N GLU A 135 13.18 2.99 5.53
CA GLU A 135 13.95 1.75 5.71
C GLU A 135 14.19 1.42 7.20
N ASP A 136 14.11 2.42 8.07
CA ASP A 136 14.43 2.29 9.50
C ASP A 136 13.28 2.64 10.45
N GLY A 137 12.13 3.06 9.90
CA GLY A 137 10.97 3.53 10.66
C GLY A 137 11.15 4.91 11.31
N LYS A 138 12.29 5.57 11.10
CA LYS A 138 12.66 6.86 11.72
C LYS A 138 12.77 7.98 10.71
N ILE A 139 13.53 7.77 9.63
CA ILE A 139 13.69 8.73 8.54
C ILE A 139 12.71 8.38 7.44
N TRP A 140 11.74 9.26 7.21
CA TRP A 140 10.68 9.06 6.22
C TRP A 140 10.97 9.83 4.94
N ARG A 141 10.62 9.24 3.82
CA ARG A 141 10.69 9.83 2.48
C ARG A 141 9.29 9.93 1.92
N MET A 142 8.95 11.08 1.39
CA MET A 142 7.66 11.30 0.75
C MET A 142 7.63 10.56 -0.59
N ALA A 143 6.64 9.68 -0.76
CA ALA A 143 6.32 9.06 -2.04
C ALA A 143 5.34 9.92 -2.82
N ARG A 144 4.26 10.40 -2.18
CA ARG A 144 3.26 11.21 -2.85
C ARG A 144 2.59 12.18 -1.87
N LEU A 145 2.22 13.36 -2.36
CA LEU A 145 1.49 14.37 -1.58
C LEU A 145 0.48 15.05 -2.51
N TYR A 146 -0.79 15.06 -2.11
CA TYR A 146 -1.87 15.67 -2.90
C TYR A 146 -3.04 16.11 -2.03
N LYS A 147 -3.95 16.90 -2.63
CA LYS A 147 -5.21 17.24 -1.98
C LYS A 147 -6.00 15.97 -1.71
N ASN A 148 -6.46 15.80 -0.47
CA ASN A 148 -7.35 14.70 -0.13
C ASN A 148 -8.72 14.94 -0.80
N ASP A 149 -9.01 14.18 -1.84
CA ASP A 149 -10.24 14.22 -2.62
C ASP A 149 -11.10 12.95 -2.42
N PHE A 150 -10.75 12.13 -1.44
CA PHE A 150 -11.54 10.97 -1.04
C PHE A 150 -12.80 11.37 -0.25
N PRO A 151 -13.85 10.53 -0.25
CA PRO A 151 -15.07 10.80 0.49
C PRO A 151 -14.85 10.74 2.01
N GLU A 152 -15.88 11.18 2.78
CA GLU A 152 -15.86 11.16 4.25
C GLU A 152 -15.60 9.75 4.82
N LYS A 153 -16.15 8.71 4.17
CA LYS A 153 -15.89 7.31 4.50
C LYS A 153 -14.82 6.76 3.58
N LEU A 154 -13.62 6.64 4.10
CA LEU A 154 -12.47 6.11 3.38
C LEU A 154 -12.08 4.73 3.92
N LEU A 155 -11.77 3.80 3.04
CA LEU A 155 -11.22 2.51 3.41
C LEU A 155 -9.70 2.56 3.36
N ILE A 156 -9.06 2.19 4.48
CA ILE A 156 -7.61 2.02 4.58
C ILE A 156 -7.33 0.52 4.67
N GLY A 157 -6.38 0.02 3.90
CA GLY A 157 -6.19 -1.41 3.81
C GLY A 157 -4.77 -1.88 3.54
N ILE A 158 -4.62 -3.20 3.63
CA ILE A 158 -3.41 -3.94 3.28
C ILE A 158 -3.73 -5.10 2.36
N SER A 159 -2.78 -5.43 1.49
CA SER A 159 -2.92 -6.52 0.52
C SER A 159 -1.55 -7.07 0.13
N SER A 160 -1.56 -8.26 -0.46
CA SER A 160 -0.48 -8.76 -1.30
C SER A 160 -0.99 -8.91 -2.72
N GLN A 161 -0.14 -8.72 -3.72
CA GLN A 161 -0.46 -8.90 -5.14
C GLN A 161 0.59 -9.77 -5.84
N SER A 162 0.15 -10.54 -6.85
CA SER A 162 0.98 -11.41 -7.68
C SER A 162 0.56 -11.32 -9.15
N PRO A 163 0.88 -10.21 -9.86
CA PRO A 163 0.39 -9.99 -11.22
C PRO A 163 0.93 -10.98 -12.25
N LYS A 164 2.14 -11.48 -12.08
CA LYS A 164 2.85 -12.32 -13.05
C LYS A 164 3.26 -13.69 -12.51
N ASP A 165 3.28 -13.90 -11.21
CA ASP A 165 3.69 -15.16 -10.57
C ASP A 165 2.48 -16.02 -10.17
N ASN A 166 2.72 -17.24 -9.65
CA ASN A 166 1.67 -18.15 -9.22
C ASN A 166 1.02 -17.71 -7.92
N GLU A 167 1.83 -17.29 -6.95
CA GLU A 167 1.38 -16.72 -5.68
C GLU A 167 2.47 -15.83 -5.10
N HIS A 168 2.09 -14.95 -4.17
CA HIS A 168 3.03 -14.10 -3.47
C HIS A 168 2.66 -13.96 -2.00
N THR A 169 3.64 -14.20 -1.12
CA THR A 169 3.48 -14.00 0.31
C THR A 169 4.03 -12.65 0.74
N CYS A 170 3.28 -11.92 1.55
CA CYS A 170 3.75 -10.74 2.24
C CYS A 170 3.43 -10.81 3.73
N LEU A 171 4.39 -10.43 4.57
CA LEU A 171 4.23 -10.28 6.01
C LEU A 171 4.02 -8.81 6.35
N PHE A 172 3.03 -8.54 7.21
CA PHE A 172 2.77 -7.22 7.77
C PHE A 172 2.92 -7.28 9.28
N THR A 173 3.77 -6.41 9.80
CA THR A 173 4.00 -6.25 11.24
C THR A 173 3.93 -4.78 11.63
N GLU A 174 3.89 -4.48 12.91
CA GLU A 174 3.86 -3.11 13.42
C GLU A 174 2.75 -2.27 12.77
N VAL A 175 1.60 -2.92 12.45
CA VAL A 175 0.45 -2.25 11.83
C VAL A 175 -0.23 -1.37 12.86
N SER A 176 -0.36 -0.10 12.55
CA SER A 176 -0.98 0.88 13.44
C SER A 176 -1.84 1.88 12.68
N LEU A 177 -2.92 2.32 13.33
CA LEU A 177 -3.77 3.40 12.88
C LEU A 177 -3.98 4.36 14.05
N THR A 178 -3.66 5.62 13.85
CA THR A 178 -3.79 6.68 14.86
C THR A 178 -4.69 7.80 14.34
N ASP A 179 -5.24 8.60 15.25
CA ASP A 179 -6.11 9.75 14.99
C ASP A 179 -5.34 11.08 14.83
N LYS A 180 -4.04 11.00 14.53
CA LYS A 180 -3.17 12.15 14.35
C LYS A 180 -2.54 12.14 12.95
N PRO A 181 -2.38 13.31 12.31
CA PRO A 181 -1.62 13.39 11.06
C PRO A 181 -0.12 13.36 11.36
N VAL A 182 0.70 13.21 10.32
CA VAL A 182 2.13 13.55 10.42
C VAL A 182 2.31 15.02 10.77
N ALA A 183 3.37 15.34 11.54
CA ALA A 183 3.65 16.71 11.97
C ALA A 183 4.09 17.62 10.81
N ASP A 184 4.75 17.04 9.82
CA ASP A 184 5.22 17.72 8.62
C ASP A 184 4.97 16.81 7.40
N PHE A 185 4.06 17.21 6.53
CA PHE A 185 3.70 16.45 5.31
C PHE A 185 4.85 16.35 4.29
N ARG A 186 5.90 17.16 4.39
CA ARG A 186 7.08 17.02 3.55
C ARG A 186 8.07 15.99 4.10
N LYS A 187 8.08 15.80 5.43
CA LYS A 187 8.99 14.88 6.11
C LYS A 187 8.34 13.54 6.48
N GLY A 188 7.01 13.51 6.66
CA GLY A 188 6.28 12.30 7.00
C GLY A 188 6.48 11.78 8.43
N ASN A 189 7.10 12.56 9.31
CA ASN A 189 7.34 12.22 10.71
C ASN A 189 6.09 12.50 11.57
N ILE A 190 5.85 11.65 12.57
CA ILE A 190 4.85 11.91 13.62
C ILE A 190 5.45 12.90 14.62
N ALA A 191 4.61 13.77 15.19
CA ALA A 191 5.04 14.64 16.31
C ALA A 191 5.43 13.76 17.50
N GLU A 192 6.54 14.11 18.13
CA GLU A 192 6.99 13.53 19.40
C GLU A 192 6.01 13.84 20.54
#